data_e6fada94b2dea10081057c949c513e76
#
_entry.id   e6fada94b2dea10081057c949c513e76
#
_cell.length_a   1.000
_cell.length_b   1.000
_cell.length_c   1.000
_cell.angle_alpha   90.00
_cell.angle_beta   90.00
_cell.angle_gamma   90.00
#
_symmetry.space_group_name_H-M   'P 1'
#
loop_
_entity.id
_entity.type
_entity.pdbx_description
1 polymer ?
#
loop_
_entity_poly.entity_id
_entity_poly.type
_entity_poly.pdbx_seq_one_letter_code
_entity_poly.pdbx_strand_id
1 'polypeptide(L)'
;MKLASVKGGRDGRLVVVSRDLARAVEVPHVAPTLQAALDDWDVAAPKLMDAYDTLNAAGNGFALHPEQCASPLPRAYQWADGSAYVTHVELVRKARGAEMPPSFWTDPLMYQGGSDGFLGPLDDIAAGDEAWGIDLEGEVAVITGDVPYGCGAEAAEAQIRLVMLCNDVSLRNLIPAELAKGFGFFQSKPASAFSPVAVTPDEL
;
A
#
# COMPACT_ATOMS: atom_id res chain seq x y z
N MET A 1 2.73 -7.99 -14.11
CA MET A 1 3.55 -8.89 -13.24
C MET A 1 3.16 -8.78 -11.78
N LYS A 2 3.64 -9.70 -10.94
CA LYS A 2 3.32 -9.76 -9.50
C LYS A 2 4.61 -9.75 -8.70
N LEU A 3 4.69 -8.87 -7.71
CA LEU A 3 5.88 -8.66 -6.87
C LEU A 3 5.52 -8.77 -5.39
N ALA A 4 6.47 -9.27 -4.60
CA ALA A 4 6.35 -9.34 -3.14
C ALA A 4 7.69 -9.06 -2.48
N SER A 5 7.66 -8.79 -1.18
CA SER A 5 8.84 -8.73 -0.33
C SER A 5 8.78 -9.83 0.72
N VAL A 6 9.75 -10.76 0.69
CA VAL A 6 9.92 -11.76 1.75
C VAL A 6 10.64 -11.11 2.94
N LYS A 7 10.18 -11.40 4.16
CA LYS A 7 10.76 -10.87 5.40
C LYS A 7 12.28 -11.06 5.44
N GLY A 8 13.00 -10.01 5.78
CA GLY A 8 14.45 -9.98 5.87
C GLY A 8 14.99 -8.56 5.84
N GLY A 9 15.63 -8.13 6.94
CA GLY A 9 16.03 -6.73 7.10
C GLY A 9 14.82 -5.79 7.16
N ARG A 10 15.04 -4.49 6.97
CA ARG A 10 13.97 -3.48 7.06
C ARG A 10 13.13 -3.36 5.78
N ASP A 11 13.71 -3.69 4.64
CA ASP A 11 13.10 -3.48 3.33
C ASP A 11 12.66 -4.81 2.66
N GLY A 12 12.80 -5.92 3.38
CA GLY A 12 12.54 -7.25 2.84
C GLY A 12 13.50 -7.64 1.71
N ARG A 13 13.23 -8.77 1.08
CA ARG A 13 13.91 -9.21 -0.15
C ARG A 13 12.90 -9.28 -1.28
N LEU A 14 13.20 -8.62 -2.40
CA LEU A 14 12.34 -8.61 -3.57
C LEU A 14 12.23 -10.00 -4.19
N VAL A 15 11.00 -10.40 -4.46
CA VAL A 15 10.69 -11.61 -5.22
C VAL A 15 9.66 -11.33 -6.31
N VAL A 16 9.80 -12.03 -7.42
CA VAL A 16 8.78 -12.11 -8.46
C VAL A 16 7.88 -13.30 -8.14
N VAL A 17 6.58 -13.10 -8.21
CA VAL A 17 5.55 -14.08 -7.81
C VAL A 17 4.84 -14.61 -9.05
N SER A 18 4.59 -15.91 -9.09
CA SER A 18 3.88 -16.57 -10.19
C SER A 18 2.42 -16.08 -10.29
N ARG A 19 1.83 -16.23 -11.49
CA ARG A 19 0.45 -15.77 -11.77
C ARG A 19 -0.59 -16.40 -10.84
N ASP A 20 -0.39 -17.65 -10.47
CA ASP A 20 -1.26 -18.41 -9.56
C ASP A 20 -0.98 -18.14 -8.07
N LEU A 21 -0.03 -17.24 -7.74
CA LEU A 21 0.41 -16.87 -6.40
C LEU A 21 1.05 -18.04 -5.60
N ALA A 22 1.35 -19.16 -6.24
CA ALA A 22 1.83 -20.34 -5.53
C ALA A 22 3.35 -20.34 -5.33
N ARG A 23 4.11 -19.65 -6.21
CA ARG A 23 5.57 -19.73 -6.25
C ARG A 23 6.20 -18.35 -6.39
N ALA A 24 7.46 -18.26 -5.98
CA ALA A 24 8.24 -17.05 -6.14
C ALA A 24 9.70 -17.37 -6.50
N VAL A 25 10.38 -16.38 -7.05
CA VAL A 25 11.81 -16.43 -7.33
C VAL A 25 12.48 -15.15 -6.84
N GLU A 26 13.63 -15.29 -6.15
CA GLU A 26 14.44 -14.14 -5.77
C GLU A 26 15.15 -13.55 -7.00
N VAL A 27 15.25 -12.23 -7.03
CA VAL A 27 15.82 -11.48 -8.15
C VAL A 27 16.90 -10.47 -7.70
N PRO A 28 17.86 -10.87 -6.82
CA PRO A 28 18.85 -9.94 -6.27
C PRO A 28 19.79 -9.36 -7.33
N HIS A 29 19.89 -10.01 -8.48
CA HIS A 29 20.66 -9.53 -9.63
C HIS A 29 19.95 -8.40 -10.40
N VAL A 30 18.63 -8.22 -10.19
CA VAL A 30 17.86 -7.09 -10.71
C VAL A 30 17.84 -5.98 -9.66
N ALA A 31 17.30 -6.28 -8.48
CA ALA A 31 17.27 -5.40 -7.33
C ALA A 31 17.13 -6.21 -6.03
N PRO A 32 17.81 -5.83 -4.94
CA PRO A 32 17.73 -6.55 -3.67
C PRO A 32 16.40 -6.34 -2.94
N THR A 33 15.74 -5.19 -3.16
CA THR A 33 14.49 -4.78 -2.50
C THR A 33 13.55 -4.14 -3.52
N LEU A 34 12.26 -4.05 -3.20
CA LEU A 34 11.32 -3.33 -4.07
C LEU A 34 11.67 -1.84 -4.16
N GLN A 35 12.10 -1.21 -3.05
CA GLN A 35 12.52 0.19 -3.11
C GLN A 35 13.67 0.39 -4.11
N ALA A 36 14.69 -0.47 -4.09
CA ALA A 36 15.78 -0.38 -5.05
C ALA A 36 15.32 -0.58 -6.51
N ALA A 37 14.29 -1.39 -6.74
CA ALA A 37 13.70 -1.53 -8.06
C ALA A 37 12.91 -0.27 -8.48
N LEU A 38 12.20 0.36 -7.55
CA LEU A 38 11.45 1.59 -7.79
C LEU A 38 12.37 2.79 -8.09
N ASP A 39 13.52 2.87 -7.42
CA ASP A 39 14.52 3.93 -7.63
C ASP A 39 15.11 3.91 -9.04
N ASP A 40 15.07 2.76 -9.74
CA ASP A 40 15.52 2.61 -11.14
C ASP A 40 14.50 1.77 -11.94
N TRP A 41 13.23 2.15 -11.86
CA TRP A 41 12.11 1.36 -12.38
C TRP A 41 12.21 1.06 -13.86
N ASP A 42 12.63 2.02 -14.67
CA ASP A 42 12.69 1.86 -16.12
C ASP A 42 13.74 0.80 -16.55
N VAL A 43 14.75 0.58 -15.71
CA VAL A 43 15.77 -0.47 -15.92
C VAL A 43 15.37 -1.79 -15.25
N ALA A 44 14.73 -1.72 -14.08
CA ALA A 44 14.35 -2.89 -13.32
C ALA A 44 13.12 -3.59 -13.89
N ALA A 45 12.07 -2.85 -14.24
CA ALA A 45 10.78 -3.41 -14.65
C ALA A 45 10.84 -4.38 -15.82
N PRO A 46 11.56 -4.12 -16.92
CA PRO A 46 11.70 -5.10 -18.00
C PRO A 46 12.34 -6.41 -17.55
N LYS A 47 13.36 -6.35 -16.69
CA LYS A 47 14.05 -7.54 -16.15
C LYS A 47 13.18 -8.34 -15.18
N LEU A 48 12.36 -7.64 -14.39
CA LEU A 48 11.37 -8.25 -13.50
C LEU A 48 10.28 -8.95 -14.32
N MET A 49 9.85 -8.35 -15.44
CA MET A 49 8.89 -8.96 -16.35
C MET A 49 9.46 -10.23 -17.01
N ASP A 50 10.72 -10.21 -17.47
CA ASP A 50 11.40 -11.39 -18.00
C ASP A 50 11.47 -12.52 -16.96
N ALA A 51 11.75 -12.18 -15.70
CA ALA A 51 11.75 -13.14 -14.60
C ALA A 51 10.34 -13.70 -14.33
N TYR A 52 9.30 -12.85 -14.42
CA TYR A 52 7.89 -13.24 -14.27
C TYR A 52 7.47 -14.22 -15.37
N ASP A 53 7.79 -13.94 -16.62
CA ASP A 53 7.47 -14.81 -17.75
C ASP A 53 8.22 -16.15 -17.65
N THR A 54 9.50 -16.11 -17.29
CA THR A 54 10.30 -17.32 -17.06
C THR A 54 9.75 -18.19 -15.94
N LEU A 55 9.39 -17.58 -14.79
CA LEU A 55 8.80 -18.28 -13.66
C LEU A 55 7.49 -19.00 -14.06
N ASN A 56 6.63 -18.30 -14.80
CA ASN A 56 5.34 -18.84 -15.23
C ASN A 56 5.48 -19.94 -16.30
N ALA A 57 6.47 -19.83 -17.18
CA ALA A 57 6.73 -20.83 -18.21
C ALA A 57 7.42 -22.10 -17.67
N ALA A 58 8.43 -21.92 -16.82
CA ALA A 58 9.25 -23.04 -16.33
C ALA A 58 8.63 -23.75 -15.12
N GLY A 59 7.75 -23.09 -14.39
CA GLY A 59 7.13 -23.67 -13.20
C GLY A 59 8.11 -23.94 -12.04
N ASN A 60 9.28 -23.32 -12.05
CA ASN A 60 10.29 -23.41 -11.00
C ASN A 60 10.05 -22.37 -9.88
N GLY A 61 11.00 -22.24 -8.94
CA GLY A 61 10.89 -21.34 -7.80
C GLY A 61 10.51 -22.05 -6.50
N PHE A 62 10.49 -21.30 -5.42
CA PHE A 62 10.07 -21.80 -4.11
C PHE A 62 8.60 -21.51 -3.84
N ALA A 63 7.97 -22.25 -2.92
CA ALA A 63 6.59 -22.00 -2.53
C ALA A 63 6.47 -20.63 -1.84
N LEU A 64 5.54 -19.80 -2.28
CA LEU A 64 5.23 -18.54 -1.62
C LEU A 64 4.34 -18.78 -0.41
N HIS A 65 4.79 -18.35 0.75
CA HIS A 65 4.07 -18.45 2.01
C HIS A 65 3.72 -17.05 2.52
N PRO A 66 2.42 -16.66 2.59
CA PRO A 66 2.02 -15.32 3.02
C PRO A 66 2.56 -14.91 4.40
N GLU A 67 2.74 -15.85 5.32
CA GLU A 67 3.32 -15.62 6.65
C GLU A 67 4.79 -15.18 6.61
N GLN A 68 5.49 -15.48 5.52
CA GLN A 68 6.87 -15.06 5.29
C GLN A 68 6.95 -13.72 4.54
N CYS A 69 5.82 -13.21 4.06
CA CYS A 69 5.78 -11.93 3.37
C CYS A 69 5.71 -10.77 4.37
N ALA A 70 6.46 -9.72 4.07
CA ALA A 70 6.23 -8.37 4.59
C ALA A 70 5.18 -7.66 3.71
N SER A 71 4.85 -6.39 4.01
CA SER A 71 4.26 -5.52 3.00
C SER A 71 5.11 -5.54 1.72
N PRO A 72 4.54 -5.46 0.52
CA PRO A 72 5.32 -5.40 -0.72
C PRO A 72 6.39 -4.30 -0.70
N LEU A 73 6.06 -3.14 -0.13
CA LEU A 73 7.00 -2.07 0.20
C LEU A 73 6.98 -1.90 1.72
N PRO A 74 7.91 -2.50 2.50
CA PRO A 74 7.82 -2.57 3.95
C PRO A 74 7.90 -1.21 4.66
N ARG A 75 8.48 -0.22 4.02
CA ARG A 75 8.47 1.20 4.38
C ARG A 75 8.55 2.05 3.12
N ALA A 76 8.06 3.27 3.17
CA ALA A 76 8.06 4.18 2.03
C ALA A 76 8.63 5.54 2.43
N TYR A 77 9.06 6.33 1.45
CA TYR A 77 9.45 7.72 1.68
C TYR A 77 8.25 8.57 2.10
N GLN A 78 7.07 8.21 1.61
CA GLN A 78 5.82 8.87 1.95
C GLN A 78 4.68 7.86 1.93
N TRP A 79 3.74 8.00 2.86
CA TRP A 79 2.44 7.37 2.86
C TRP A 79 1.38 8.46 2.93
N ALA A 80 0.51 8.50 1.95
CA ALA A 80 -0.61 9.42 1.92
C ALA A 80 -1.88 8.62 1.63
N ASP A 81 -2.90 8.84 2.43
CA ASP A 81 -4.22 8.28 2.26
C ASP A 81 -5.19 9.36 1.79
N GLY A 82 -6.03 9.02 0.81
CA GLY A 82 -6.98 9.93 0.23
C GLY A 82 -8.37 9.33 0.15
N SER A 83 -9.38 10.01 0.73
CA SER A 83 -10.79 9.64 0.62
C SER A 83 -11.31 9.91 -0.80
N ALA A 84 -10.89 9.10 -1.77
CA ALA A 84 -11.27 9.23 -3.18
C ALA A 84 -12.75 8.88 -3.43
N TYR A 85 -13.34 8.04 -2.59
CA TYR A 85 -14.74 7.64 -2.69
C TYR A 85 -15.62 8.58 -1.86
N VAL A 86 -16.03 9.70 -2.46
CA VAL A 86 -16.82 10.75 -1.79
C VAL A 86 -18.13 10.20 -1.22
N THR A 87 -18.71 9.17 -1.82
CA THR A 87 -19.90 8.48 -1.31
C THR A 87 -19.73 7.97 0.13
N HIS A 88 -18.55 7.47 0.49
CA HIS A 88 -18.24 7.06 1.88
C HIS A 88 -18.36 8.26 2.82
N VAL A 89 -17.73 9.38 2.48
CA VAL A 89 -17.77 10.61 3.28
C VAL A 89 -19.21 11.13 3.40
N GLU A 90 -19.98 11.10 2.31
CA GLU A 90 -21.40 11.49 2.31
C GLU A 90 -22.22 10.65 3.29
N LEU A 91 -22.07 9.34 3.26
CA LEU A 91 -22.75 8.41 4.18
C LEU A 91 -22.41 8.68 5.64
N VAL A 92 -21.12 8.88 5.95
CA VAL A 92 -20.65 9.17 7.30
C VAL A 92 -21.20 10.51 7.81
N ARG A 93 -21.20 11.55 6.97
CA ARG A 93 -21.74 12.86 7.33
C ARG A 93 -23.27 12.80 7.52
N LYS A 94 -23.98 12.14 6.62
CA LYS A 94 -25.43 11.91 6.74
C LYS A 94 -25.80 11.20 8.05
N ALA A 95 -25.04 10.17 8.44
CA ALA A 95 -25.23 9.46 9.69
C ALA A 95 -25.04 10.38 10.93
N ARG A 96 -24.24 11.44 10.80
CA ARG A 96 -24.00 12.46 11.84
C ARG A 96 -24.93 13.67 11.73
N GLY A 97 -25.88 13.69 10.76
CA GLY A 97 -26.78 14.82 10.52
C GLY A 97 -26.06 16.05 9.95
N ALA A 98 -24.91 15.90 9.31
CA ALA A 98 -24.11 16.97 8.74
C ALA A 98 -24.23 16.98 7.19
N GLU A 99 -24.27 18.17 6.59
CA GLU A 99 -24.26 18.36 5.14
C GLU A 99 -22.84 18.22 4.57
N MET A 100 -22.77 17.89 3.27
CA MET A 100 -21.52 17.84 2.52
C MET A 100 -21.10 19.27 2.10
N PRO A 101 -19.93 19.76 2.52
CA PRO A 101 -19.41 21.00 1.98
C PRO A 101 -19.12 20.86 0.48
N PRO A 102 -19.39 21.89 -0.34
CA PRO A 102 -19.10 21.84 -1.78
C PRO A 102 -17.64 21.53 -2.12
N SER A 103 -16.69 21.96 -1.28
CA SER A 103 -15.27 21.70 -1.46
C SER A 103 -14.90 20.22 -1.43
N PHE A 104 -15.71 19.37 -0.82
CA PHE A 104 -15.42 17.90 -0.79
C PHE A 104 -15.53 17.23 -2.16
N TRP A 105 -16.15 17.91 -3.13
CA TRP A 105 -16.23 17.42 -4.51
C TRP A 105 -15.05 17.86 -5.38
N THR A 106 -14.29 18.85 -4.95
CA THR A 106 -13.19 19.46 -5.72
C THR A 106 -11.84 19.37 -5.05
N ASP A 107 -11.79 19.31 -3.71
CA ASP A 107 -10.55 19.33 -2.94
C ASP A 107 -10.29 17.91 -2.40
N PRO A 108 -9.08 17.37 -2.58
CA PRO A 108 -8.76 16.05 -2.05
C PRO A 108 -8.76 16.06 -0.52
N LEU A 109 -9.43 15.07 0.07
CA LEU A 109 -9.38 14.80 1.50
C LEU A 109 -8.25 13.82 1.73
N MET A 110 -7.11 14.30 2.21
CA MET A 110 -5.90 13.49 2.38
C MET A 110 -5.25 13.71 3.73
N TYR A 111 -4.60 12.67 4.24
CA TYR A 111 -3.69 12.80 5.37
C TYR A 111 -2.36 12.07 5.08
N GLN A 112 -1.32 12.44 5.82
CA GLN A 112 -0.05 11.73 5.81
C GLN A 112 -0.03 10.73 6.95
N GLY A 113 0.16 9.45 6.62
CA GLY A 113 0.32 8.37 7.57
C GLY A 113 1.78 8.08 7.90
N GLY A 114 2.00 7.26 8.92
CA GLY A 114 3.33 6.73 9.24
C GLY A 114 3.85 5.85 8.09
N SER A 115 5.04 6.16 7.58
CA SER A 115 5.64 5.47 6.44
C SER A 115 6.92 4.70 6.77
N ASP A 116 7.32 4.70 8.03
CA ASP A 116 8.56 4.13 8.53
C ASP A 116 8.52 2.61 8.74
N GLY A 117 7.30 2.03 8.75
CA GLY A 117 7.12 0.59 8.86
C GLY A 117 5.66 0.19 8.67
N PHE A 118 5.42 -0.69 7.71
CA PHE A 118 4.11 -1.27 7.42
C PHE A 118 4.02 -2.71 7.89
N LEU A 119 2.81 -3.15 8.22
CA LEU A 119 2.52 -4.54 8.56
C LEU A 119 2.38 -5.38 7.30
N GLY A 120 2.90 -6.60 7.37
CA GLY A 120 2.65 -7.62 6.36
C GLY A 120 1.24 -8.20 6.48
N PRO A 121 0.87 -9.12 5.56
CA PRO A 121 -0.51 -9.60 5.42
C PRO A 121 -1.04 -10.36 6.63
N LEU A 122 -0.17 -10.96 7.42
CA LEU A 122 -0.51 -11.77 8.60
C LEU A 122 0.20 -11.30 9.88
N ASP A 123 0.74 -10.08 9.88
CA ASP A 123 1.32 -9.52 11.08
C ASP A 123 0.23 -9.08 12.07
N ASP A 124 0.49 -9.25 13.34
CA ASP A 124 -0.44 -8.84 14.39
C ASP A 124 -0.61 -7.32 14.42
N ILE A 125 -1.86 -6.87 14.50
CA ILE A 125 -2.21 -5.47 14.74
C ILE A 125 -2.19 -5.25 16.25
N ALA A 126 -1.10 -4.67 16.76
CA ALA A 126 -0.95 -4.40 18.16
C ALA A 126 -1.78 -3.17 18.59
N ALA A 127 -2.69 -3.36 19.53
CA ALA A 127 -3.42 -2.27 20.18
C ALA A 127 -3.28 -2.41 21.70
N GLY A 128 -3.06 -1.28 22.36
CA GLY A 128 -2.87 -1.26 23.81
C GLY A 128 -4.16 -1.37 24.62
N ASP A 129 -5.32 -1.04 24.01
CA ASP A 129 -6.63 -1.07 24.65
C ASP A 129 -7.72 -1.28 23.60
N GLU A 130 -8.61 -2.26 23.82
CA GLU A 130 -9.78 -2.49 22.95
C GLU A 130 -10.74 -1.31 22.94
N ALA A 131 -10.78 -0.51 24.01
CA ALA A 131 -11.60 0.70 24.09
C ALA A 131 -11.21 1.77 23.07
N TRP A 132 -10.03 1.67 22.44
CA TRP A 132 -9.63 2.55 21.35
C TRP A 132 -10.43 2.32 20.06
N GLY A 133 -11.18 1.22 19.99
CA GLY A 133 -12.09 0.91 18.87
C GLY A 133 -11.34 0.55 17.60
N ILE A 134 -10.65 -0.60 17.61
CA ILE A 134 -9.90 -1.11 16.46
C ILE A 134 -10.88 -1.41 15.33
N ASP A 135 -10.65 -0.82 14.16
CA ASP A 135 -11.51 -0.94 13.00
C ASP A 135 -10.69 -1.21 11.73
N LEU A 136 -11.28 -1.98 10.83
CA LEU A 136 -10.74 -2.31 9.51
C LEU A 136 -11.21 -1.26 8.48
N GLU A 137 -10.28 -0.69 7.74
CA GLU A 137 -10.57 0.07 6.53
C GLU A 137 -9.96 -0.65 5.32
N GLY A 138 -10.81 -1.37 4.57
CA GLY A 138 -10.38 -2.12 3.38
C GLY A 138 -10.27 -1.19 2.17
N GLU A 139 -9.07 -1.05 1.64
CA GLU A 139 -8.72 -0.06 0.63
C GLU A 139 -7.87 -0.63 -0.49
N VAL A 140 -7.74 0.16 -1.55
CA VAL A 140 -6.78 -0.07 -2.64
C VAL A 140 -5.68 0.97 -2.53
N ALA A 141 -4.44 0.50 -2.44
CA ALA A 141 -3.26 1.33 -2.43
C ALA A 141 -2.48 1.22 -3.76
N VAL A 142 -1.84 2.29 -4.16
CA VAL A 142 -0.93 2.31 -5.30
C VAL A 142 0.48 2.65 -4.85
N ILE A 143 1.48 2.02 -5.47
CA ILE A 143 2.87 2.42 -5.36
C ILE A 143 3.22 3.18 -6.63
N THR A 144 3.71 4.41 -6.47
CA THR A 144 4.06 5.28 -7.58
C THR A 144 5.57 5.39 -7.77
N GLY A 145 6.01 5.73 -8.97
CA GLY A 145 7.29 6.36 -9.20
C GLY A 145 7.27 7.83 -8.75
N ASP A 146 8.27 8.60 -9.15
CA ASP A 146 8.36 10.03 -8.87
C ASP A 146 7.25 10.79 -9.60
N VAL A 147 6.34 11.39 -8.84
CA VAL A 147 5.25 12.21 -9.38
C VAL A 147 5.70 13.66 -9.45
N PRO A 148 5.82 14.26 -10.66
CA PRO A 148 6.29 15.63 -10.80
C PRO A 148 5.36 16.63 -10.09
N TYR A 149 5.94 17.59 -9.38
CA TYR A 149 5.16 18.62 -8.71
C TYR A 149 4.30 19.41 -9.70
N GLY A 150 3.01 19.55 -9.39
CA GLY A 150 2.05 20.28 -10.22
C GLY A 150 1.65 19.59 -11.52
N CYS A 151 1.93 18.29 -11.68
CA CYS A 151 1.46 17.52 -12.84
C CYS A 151 -0.07 17.35 -12.81
N GLY A 152 -0.68 17.19 -14.00
CA GLY A 152 -2.10 16.86 -14.11
C GLY A 152 -2.39 15.39 -13.80
N ALA A 153 -3.67 15.04 -13.70
CA ALA A 153 -4.14 13.70 -13.32
C ALA A 153 -3.60 12.59 -14.24
N GLU A 154 -3.62 12.79 -15.56
CA GLU A 154 -3.10 11.82 -16.54
C GLU A 154 -1.62 11.50 -16.34
N ALA A 155 -0.81 12.55 -16.10
CA ALA A 155 0.63 12.37 -15.84
C ALA A 155 0.89 11.72 -14.48
N ALA A 156 0.04 11.97 -13.47
CA ALA A 156 0.11 11.30 -12.18
C ALA A 156 -0.29 9.81 -12.28
N GLU A 157 -1.36 9.49 -13.02
CA GLU A 157 -1.80 8.11 -13.29
C GLU A 157 -0.69 7.29 -13.95
N ALA A 158 0.02 7.88 -14.90
CA ALA A 158 1.16 7.24 -15.59
C ALA A 158 2.32 6.87 -14.63
N GLN A 159 2.35 7.42 -13.41
CA GLN A 159 3.34 7.06 -12.41
C GLN A 159 2.92 5.87 -11.53
N ILE A 160 1.71 5.35 -11.65
CA ILE A 160 1.30 4.15 -10.92
C ILE A 160 2.11 2.96 -11.44
N ARG A 161 2.93 2.38 -10.57
CA ARG A 161 3.78 1.23 -10.86
C ARG A 161 3.12 -0.07 -10.43
N LEU A 162 2.54 -0.08 -9.23
CA LEU A 162 1.93 -1.27 -8.63
C LEU A 162 0.64 -0.90 -7.91
N VAL A 163 -0.25 -1.89 -7.80
CA VAL A 163 -1.51 -1.82 -7.08
C VAL A 163 -1.56 -2.96 -6.07
N MET A 164 -2.09 -2.70 -4.88
CA MET A 164 -2.21 -3.67 -3.79
C MET A 164 -3.41 -3.36 -2.90
N LEU A 165 -3.81 -4.31 -2.05
CA LEU A 165 -4.82 -4.09 -1.02
C LEU A 165 -4.17 -3.55 0.25
N CYS A 166 -4.92 -2.68 0.93
CA CYS A 166 -4.54 -2.07 2.20
C CYS A 166 -5.63 -2.27 3.25
N ASN A 167 -5.22 -2.47 4.48
CA ASN A 167 -6.02 -2.23 5.65
C ASN A 167 -5.45 -0.99 6.35
N ASP A 168 -6.10 0.16 6.18
CA ASP A 168 -5.74 1.38 6.89
C ASP A 168 -6.35 1.34 8.30
N VAL A 169 -5.67 0.60 9.17
CA VAL A 169 -6.10 0.33 10.55
C VAL A 169 -6.44 1.62 11.27
N SER A 170 -7.64 1.68 11.83
CA SER A 170 -8.13 2.86 12.53
C SER A 170 -8.48 2.54 13.99
N LEU A 171 -8.02 3.40 14.89
CA LEU A 171 -8.45 3.39 16.29
C LEU A 171 -9.58 4.40 16.45
N ARG A 172 -10.77 3.96 16.06
CA ARG A 172 -11.94 4.81 15.79
C ARG A 172 -12.31 5.77 16.90
N ASN A 173 -12.18 5.34 18.15
CA ASN A 173 -12.56 6.13 19.31
C ASN A 173 -11.53 7.22 19.67
N LEU A 174 -10.31 7.15 19.14
CA LEU A 174 -9.27 8.19 19.35
C LEU A 174 -9.40 9.33 18.34
N ILE A 175 -9.99 9.09 17.17
CA ILE A 175 -10.08 10.04 16.05
C ILE A 175 -10.69 11.39 16.47
N PRO A 176 -11.86 11.43 17.15
CA PRO A 176 -12.50 12.72 17.44
C PRO A 176 -11.61 13.64 18.29
N ALA A 177 -10.92 13.08 19.29
CA ALA A 177 -10.05 13.85 20.18
C ALA A 177 -8.78 14.36 19.49
N GLU A 178 -8.26 13.62 18.51
CA GLU A 178 -7.12 14.06 17.70
C GLU A 178 -7.51 15.15 16.71
N LEU A 179 -8.61 14.97 15.97
CA LEU A 179 -9.10 15.94 14.99
C LEU A 179 -9.49 17.26 15.64
N ALA A 180 -10.03 17.23 16.87
CA ALA A 180 -10.36 18.44 17.63
C ALA A 180 -9.16 19.35 17.91
N LYS A 181 -7.92 18.82 17.85
CA LYS A 181 -6.68 19.59 18.03
C LYS A 181 -6.23 20.31 16.76
N GLY A 182 -6.82 19.99 15.59
CA GLY A 182 -6.54 20.65 14.32
C GLY A 182 -5.26 20.22 13.60
N PHE A 183 -4.56 19.17 14.08
CA PHE A 183 -3.30 18.68 13.48
C PHE A 183 -3.45 17.39 12.67
N GLY A 184 -4.61 16.73 12.68
CA GLY A 184 -4.88 15.48 11.97
C GLY A 184 -4.62 14.24 12.81
N PHE A 185 -4.54 13.11 12.13
CA PHE A 185 -4.35 11.80 12.74
C PHE A 185 -2.89 11.57 13.16
N PHE A 186 -2.69 10.89 14.28
CA PHE A 186 -1.40 10.38 14.71
C PHE A 186 -1.56 9.03 15.42
N GLN A 187 -2.00 9.02 16.68
CA GLN A 187 -2.20 7.79 17.44
C GLN A 187 -3.35 6.95 16.91
N SER A 188 -4.39 7.59 16.36
CA SER A 188 -5.58 6.93 15.83
C SER A 188 -5.36 6.16 14.51
N LYS A 189 -4.24 6.41 13.84
CA LYS A 189 -3.81 5.71 12.63
C LYS A 189 -2.45 5.04 12.88
N PRO A 190 -2.43 3.85 13.49
CA PRO A 190 -1.21 3.05 13.64
C PRO A 190 -0.71 2.56 12.28
N ALA A 191 0.29 1.66 12.26
CA ALA A 191 0.81 1.11 11.02
C ALA A 191 -0.29 0.44 10.19
N SER A 192 -0.38 0.82 8.90
CA SER A 192 -1.26 0.17 7.92
C SER A 192 -0.72 -1.21 7.55
N ALA A 193 -1.60 -2.16 7.22
CA ALA A 193 -1.25 -3.50 6.79
C ALA A 193 -1.56 -3.69 5.30
N PHE A 194 -0.73 -4.48 4.59
CA PHE A 194 -0.86 -4.65 3.15
C PHE A 194 -0.93 -6.10 2.73
N SER A 195 -1.56 -6.35 1.57
CA SER A 195 -1.56 -7.67 0.93
C SER A 195 -0.13 -8.17 0.68
N PRO A 196 0.09 -9.51 0.59
CA PRO A 196 1.43 -10.06 0.39
C PRO A 196 2.04 -9.70 -0.97
N VAL A 197 1.19 -9.36 -1.94
CA VAL A 197 1.59 -9.16 -3.34
C VAL A 197 1.04 -7.82 -3.84
N ALA A 198 1.87 -7.09 -4.56
CA ALA A 198 1.48 -5.97 -5.40
C ALA A 198 1.57 -6.36 -6.87
N VAL A 199 0.69 -5.84 -7.70
CA VAL A 199 0.58 -6.18 -9.13
C VAL A 199 0.75 -4.95 -10.00
N THR A 200 1.34 -5.10 -11.17
CA THR A 200 1.33 -4.03 -12.18
C THR A 200 -0.09 -3.82 -12.72
N PRO A 201 -0.46 -2.58 -13.13
CA PRO A 201 -1.84 -2.28 -13.59
C PRO A 201 -2.35 -3.16 -14.72
N ASP A 202 -1.47 -3.68 -15.57
CA ASP A 202 -1.82 -4.59 -16.67
C ASP A 202 -2.27 -6.00 -16.23
N GLU A 203 -2.14 -6.32 -14.94
CA GLU A 203 -2.65 -7.58 -14.35
C GLU A 203 -4.12 -7.49 -13.91
N LEU A 204 -4.69 -6.27 -13.91
CA LEU A 204 -6.07 -6.00 -13.53
C LEU A 204 -6.97 -5.86 -14.76
#